data_d1d626c9472b21f0737ce609bf0f0c52
#
_entry.id   d1d626c9472b21f0737ce609bf0f0c52
#
_cell.length_a   1.000
_cell.length_b   1.000
_cell.length_c   1.000
_cell.angle_alpha   90.00
_cell.angle_beta   90.00
_cell.angle_gamma   90.00
#
_symmetry.space_group_name_H-M   'P 1'
#
loop_
_entity.id
_entity.type
_entity.pdbx_description
1 polymer ?
#
loop_
_entity_poly.entity_id
_entity_poly.type
_entity_poly.pdbx_seq_one_letter_code
_entity_poly.pdbx_strand_id
1 'polypeptide(L)'
;MGGCLSRIAGLGLVAMLASGGYHYVRVHRLDSIRRALFSRRALLPLTASGHDGSEHFSPAENLERLELAELQTAARHARDSATPLRIAMYAFTDHPLCRLLITEADRGTVMELYRDGEQYDMEEQNGQRFHGRSVTSLFRGQQNIHVRVKPASRSNLMHEKIWTDGTILREGSANWSPAGLKKQDNNIRFTDSPDEIKAFVADFEVMWNQPDNLVIQ
;
A
#
# COMPACT_ATOMS: atom_id res chain seq x y z
N MET A 1 49.96 -41.27 23.61
CA MET A 1 48.82 -40.97 24.49
C MET A 1 48.75 -39.47 24.65
N GLY A 2 47.97 -38.82 23.89
CA GLY A 2 47.73 -37.40 23.95
C GLY A 2 46.61 -37.14 23.00
N GLY A 3 45.58 -36.72 23.36
CA GLY A 3 45.02 -35.65 24.07
C GLY A 3 44.13 -34.90 23.10
N CYS A 4 42.86 -35.20 23.07
CA CYS A 4 41.83 -34.47 22.35
C CYS A 4 41.23 -33.47 23.36
N LEU A 5 41.68 -32.22 23.38
CA LEU A 5 41.08 -31.14 24.15
C LEU A 5 41.57 -29.78 23.62
N SER A 6 40.99 -29.30 22.54
CA SER A 6 41.12 -27.88 22.19
C SER A 6 40.11 -27.42 21.13
N ARG A 7 38.83 -27.49 21.40
CA ARG A 7 37.81 -26.83 20.59
C ARG A 7 36.59 -26.31 21.34
N ILE A 8 36.70 -26.02 22.63
CA ILE A 8 35.59 -25.44 23.41
C ILE A 8 35.93 -24.06 24.02
N ALA A 9 37.07 -23.47 23.71
CA ALA A 9 37.48 -22.18 24.29
C ALA A 9 37.09 -20.95 23.47
N GLY A 10 36.37 -21.07 22.38
CA GLY A 10 36.00 -19.91 21.52
C GLY A 10 34.62 -19.30 21.73
N LEU A 11 33.77 -19.90 22.57
CA LEU A 11 32.39 -19.45 22.75
C LEU A 11 32.10 -18.69 24.04
N GLY A 12 33.07 -18.59 24.93
CA GLY A 12 32.89 -17.97 26.25
C GLY A 12 33.25 -16.50 26.37
N LEU A 13 34.00 -15.93 25.44
CA LEU A 13 34.56 -14.58 25.60
C LEU A 13 33.73 -13.46 24.94
N VAL A 14 32.69 -13.78 24.18
CA VAL A 14 31.79 -12.78 23.59
C VAL A 14 30.59 -12.44 24.48
N ALA A 15 30.39 -13.18 25.56
CA ALA A 15 29.24 -13.01 26.46
C ALA A 15 29.41 -11.93 27.55
N MET A 16 30.56 -11.28 27.67
CA MET A 16 30.84 -10.29 28.74
C MET A 16 30.98 -8.84 28.28
N LEU A 17 30.74 -8.53 27.01
CA LEU A 17 30.72 -7.15 26.56
C LEU A 17 29.32 -6.77 26.09
N ALA A 18 28.57 -6.18 26.99
CA ALA A 18 27.31 -5.45 26.80
C ALA A 18 26.10 -6.31 26.46
N SER A 19 25.18 -6.45 27.38
CA SER A 19 23.83 -7.01 27.23
C SER A 19 23.02 -6.39 26.09
N GLY A 20 23.30 -5.16 25.67
CA GLY A 20 22.70 -4.49 24.55
C GLY A 20 23.15 -4.99 23.15
N GLY A 21 24.43 -5.34 23.01
CA GLY A 21 24.96 -5.81 21.72
C GLY A 21 24.50 -7.22 21.34
N TYR A 22 24.33 -8.08 22.32
CA TYR A 22 23.87 -9.46 22.09
C TYR A 22 22.39 -9.50 21.67
N HIS A 23 21.57 -8.64 22.26
CA HIS A 23 20.16 -8.48 21.86
C HIS A 23 20.03 -7.95 20.45
N TYR A 24 20.83 -6.94 20.10
CA TYR A 24 20.84 -6.34 18.76
C TYR A 24 21.23 -7.35 17.66
N VAL A 25 22.31 -8.10 17.87
CA VAL A 25 22.78 -9.12 16.91
C VAL A 25 21.78 -10.27 16.76
N ARG A 26 21.12 -10.68 17.86
CA ARG A 26 20.12 -11.76 17.81
C ARG A 26 18.83 -11.34 17.08
N VAL A 27 18.35 -10.14 17.32
CA VAL A 27 17.18 -9.58 16.66
C VAL A 27 17.45 -9.41 15.17
N HIS A 28 18.56 -8.78 14.78
CA HIS A 28 18.90 -8.61 13.37
C HIS A 28 19.17 -9.92 12.61
N ARG A 29 19.66 -10.95 13.27
CA ARG A 29 19.86 -12.27 12.64
C ARG A 29 18.55 -13.01 12.43
N LEU A 30 17.60 -12.86 13.35
CA LEU A 30 16.24 -13.40 13.19
C LEU A 30 15.47 -12.65 12.09
N ASP A 31 15.62 -11.33 12.00
CA ASP A 31 15.01 -10.51 10.96
C ASP A 31 15.57 -10.80 9.57
N SER A 32 16.87 -11.10 9.47
CA SER A 32 17.47 -11.49 8.20
C SER A 32 17.05 -12.91 7.76
N ILE A 33 16.88 -13.83 8.71
CA ILE A 33 16.36 -15.18 8.43
C ILE A 33 14.86 -15.12 8.07
N ARG A 34 14.07 -14.32 8.79
CA ARG A 34 12.68 -14.07 8.46
C ARG A 34 12.54 -13.45 7.05
N ARG A 35 13.31 -12.42 6.75
CA ARG A 35 13.36 -11.81 5.41
C ARG A 35 13.78 -12.81 4.32
N ALA A 36 14.75 -13.68 4.58
CA ALA A 36 15.20 -14.70 3.64
C ALA A 36 14.16 -15.81 3.40
N LEU A 37 13.41 -16.18 4.43
CA LEU A 37 12.34 -17.18 4.33
C LEU A 37 11.10 -16.64 3.62
N PHE A 38 10.75 -15.38 3.86
CA PHE A 38 9.61 -14.73 3.21
C PHE A 38 9.94 -14.19 1.81
N SER A 39 11.17 -13.76 1.54
CA SER A 39 11.59 -13.31 0.21
C SER A 39 11.60 -14.42 -0.85
N ARG A 40 11.75 -15.70 -0.45
CA ARG A 40 11.60 -16.83 -1.38
C ARG A 40 10.16 -17.04 -1.86
N ARG A 41 9.15 -16.64 -1.05
CA ARG A 41 7.74 -16.66 -1.47
C ARG A 41 7.41 -15.53 -2.45
N ALA A 42 8.09 -14.38 -2.32
CA ALA A 42 7.91 -13.22 -3.20
C ALA A 42 8.59 -13.37 -4.60
N LEU A 43 9.33 -14.46 -4.84
CA LEU A 43 10.01 -14.74 -6.11
C LEU A 43 9.25 -15.74 -7.01
N LEU A 44 8.11 -16.26 -6.56
CA LEU A 44 7.23 -16.99 -7.46
C LEU A 44 6.63 -15.99 -8.46
N PRO A 45 6.64 -16.27 -9.76
CA PRO A 45 5.92 -15.45 -10.71
C PRO A 45 4.46 -15.38 -10.22
N LEU A 46 3.92 -14.16 -10.15
CA LEU A 46 2.49 -13.93 -10.00
C LEU A 46 1.81 -14.52 -11.25
N THR A 47 1.66 -15.84 -11.27
CA THR A 47 0.75 -16.48 -12.20
C THR A 47 -0.64 -16.14 -11.71
N ALA A 48 -1.45 -15.59 -12.59
CA ALA A 48 -2.85 -15.30 -12.40
C ALA A 48 -3.59 -16.56 -11.88
N SER A 49 -3.59 -16.73 -10.58
CA SER A 49 -4.43 -17.68 -9.86
C SER A 49 -5.32 -16.84 -8.96
N GLY A 50 -6.59 -17.08 -9.02
CA GLY A 50 -7.69 -16.34 -8.43
C GLY A 50 -7.33 -15.61 -7.14
N HIS A 51 -7.84 -14.41 -7.03
CA HIS A 51 -7.69 -13.57 -5.83
C HIS A 51 -8.56 -14.17 -4.73
N ASP A 52 -8.01 -15.18 -4.04
CA ASP A 52 -8.70 -16.03 -3.08
C ASP A 52 -8.87 -15.41 -1.68
N GLY A 53 -8.54 -14.13 -1.55
CA GLY A 53 -8.58 -13.41 -0.28
C GLY A 53 -7.38 -13.66 0.62
N SER A 54 -6.30 -14.27 0.12
CA SER A 54 -5.05 -14.44 0.89
C SER A 54 -4.47 -13.11 1.31
N GLU A 55 -4.01 -13.03 2.56
CA GLU A 55 -3.43 -11.82 3.13
C GLU A 55 -1.92 -11.74 2.92
N HIS A 56 -1.45 -10.53 2.67
CA HIS A 56 -0.05 -10.15 2.55
C HIS A 56 0.32 -9.15 3.63
N PHE A 57 1.50 -9.25 4.21
CA PHE A 57 1.90 -8.47 5.38
C PHE A 57 3.22 -7.74 5.18
N SER A 58 3.26 -6.43 5.48
CA SER A 58 4.50 -5.67 5.65
C SER A 58 4.98 -5.72 7.11
N PRO A 59 6.27 -5.55 7.41
CA PRO A 59 7.37 -5.37 6.46
C PRO A 59 7.94 -6.68 5.91
N ALA A 60 7.31 -7.83 6.19
CA ALA A 60 7.80 -9.13 5.75
C ALA A 60 7.74 -9.28 4.22
N GLU A 61 6.72 -8.68 3.59
CA GLU A 61 6.55 -8.60 2.15
C GLU A 61 6.65 -7.15 1.68
N ASN A 62 7.07 -6.93 0.44
CA ASN A 62 7.04 -5.62 -0.17
C ASN A 62 5.66 -5.36 -0.78
N LEU A 63 4.77 -4.80 0.01
CA LEU A 63 3.40 -4.52 -0.42
C LEU A 63 3.33 -3.49 -1.56
N GLU A 64 4.29 -2.55 -1.68
CA GLU A 64 4.34 -1.61 -2.80
C GLU A 64 4.50 -2.33 -4.15
N ARG A 65 5.38 -3.33 -4.20
CA ARG A 65 5.58 -4.11 -5.43
C ARG A 65 4.34 -4.89 -5.83
N LEU A 66 3.67 -5.47 -4.87
CA LEU A 66 2.43 -6.21 -5.07
C LEU A 66 1.32 -5.26 -5.53
N GLU A 67 1.16 -4.14 -4.84
CA GLU A 67 0.19 -3.09 -5.15
C GLU A 67 0.38 -2.54 -6.57
N LEU A 68 1.62 -2.24 -6.99
CA LEU A 68 1.93 -1.77 -8.34
C LEU A 68 1.54 -2.78 -9.42
N ALA A 69 1.80 -4.07 -9.20
CA ALA A 69 1.50 -5.13 -10.17
C ALA A 69 -0.01 -5.34 -10.34
N GLU A 70 -0.73 -5.44 -9.22
CA GLU A 70 -2.18 -5.65 -9.22
C GLU A 70 -2.93 -4.42 -9.74
N LEU A 71 -2.56 -3.22 -9.29
CA LEU A 71 -3.18 -1.97 -9.73
C LEU A 71 -2.97 -1.71 -11.23
N GLN A 72 -1.79 -2.07 -11.78
CA GLN A 72 -1.55 -1.97 -13.23
C GLN A 72 -2.46 -2.92 -14.03
N THR A 73 -2.71 -4.11 -13.51
CA THR A 73 -3.61 -5.09 -14.14
C THR A 73 -5.05 -4.61 -14.06
N ALA A 74 -5.49 -4.16 -12.89
CA ALA A 74 -6.82 -3.59 -12.67
C ALA A 74 -7.09 -2.35 -13.53
N ALA A 75 -6.11 -1.45 -13.67
CA ALA A 75 -6.25 -0.27 -14.51
C ALA A 75 -6.43 -0.61 -16.00
N ARG A 76 -5.74 -1.65 -16.51
CA ARG A 76 -5.95 -2.14 -17.88
C ARG A 76 -7.34 -2.74 -18.03
N HIS A 77 -7.77 -3.57 -17.10
CA HIS A 77 -9.11 -4.16 -17.14
C HIS A 77 -10.20 -3.09 -17.07
N ALA A 78 -10.08 -2.11 -16.18
CA ALA A 78 -11.00 -0.99 -16.05
C ALA A 78 -11.15 -0.21 -17.37
N ARG A 79 -10.02 0.05 -18.07
CA ARG A 79 -10.03 0.68 -19.39
C ARG A 79 -10.73 -0.18 -20.44
N ASP A 80 -10.38 -1.46 -20.52
CA ASP A 80 -10.86 -2.38 -21.55
C ASP A 80 -12.36 -2.70 -21.37
N SER A 81 -12.88 -2.67 -20.13
CA SER A 81 -14.30 -2.84 -19.80
C SER A 81 -15.10 -1.53 -19.75
N ALA A 82 -14.43 -0.37 -19.92
CA ALA A 82 -15.01 0.95 -19.73
C ALA A 82 -15.67 1.16 -18.35
N THR A 83 -15.15 0.47 -17.33
CA THR A 83 -15.57 0.60 -15.94
C THR A 83 -14.56 1.47 -15.20
N PRO A 84 -14.95 2.49 -14.41
CA PRO A 84 -13.97 3.29 -13.69
C PRO A 84 -13.25 2.48 -12.61
N LEU A 85 -11.94 2.71 -12.47
CA LEU A 85 -11.17 2.24 -11.32
C LEU A 85 -11.53 3.12 -10.11
N ARG A 86 -12.20 2.55 -9.12
CA ARG A 86 -12.64 3.25 -7.90
C ARG A 86 -11.65 3.05 -6.78
N ILE A 87 -11.23 4.14 -6.17
CA ILE A 87 -10.18 4.15 -5.14
C ILE A 87 -10.64 5.02 -3.97
N ALA A 88 -10.76 4.45 -2.78
CA ALA A 88 -10.90 5.17 -1.52
C ALA A 88 -9.59 5.00 -0.73
N MET A 89 -8.81 6.08 -0.57
CA MET A 89 -7.48 5.99 0.03
C MET A 89 -7.25 7.11 1.04
N TYR A 90 -7.16 6.74 2.32
CA TYR A 90 -6.97 7.67 3.43
C TYR A 90 -5.71 8.51 3.25
N ALA A 91 -4.53 7.93 3.33
CA ALA A 91 -3.28 8.64 3.09
C ALA A 91 -2.59 8.14 1.82
N PHE A 92 -2.23 9.07 0.93
CA PHE A 92 -1.60 8.77 -0.34
C PHE A 92 -0.39 9.69 -0.58
N THR A 93 0.80 9.19 -0.25
CA THR A 93 2.08 9.89 -0.42
C THR A 93 3.10 9.08 -1.22
N ASP A 94 2.70 7.94 -1.77
CA ASP A 94 3.56 7.06 -2.56
C ASP A 94 3.66 7.55 -4.01
N HIS A 95 4.84 8.03 -4.40
CA HIS A 95 5.08 8.54 -5.75
C HIS A 95 5.12 7.47 -6.85
N PRO A 96 5.62 6.25 -6.63
CA PRO A 96 5.50 5.16 -7.60
C PRO A 96 4.06 4.88 -8.01
N LEU A 97 3.15 4.73 -7.06
CA LEU A 97 1.72 4.52 -7.32
C LEU A 97 1.08 5.72 -8.02
N CYS A 98 1.43 6.95 -7.61
CA CYS A 98 0.95 8.16 -8.28
C CYS A 98 1.34 8.18 -9.77
N ARG A 99 2.60 7.88 -10.09
CA ARG A 99 3.07 7.81 -11.48
C ARG A 99 2.37 6.72 -12.28
N LEU A 100 2.10 5.57 -11.67
CA LEU A 100 1.33 4.52 -12.31
C LEU A 100 -0.08 5.00 -12.68
N LEU A 101 -0.80 5.63 -11.74
CA LEU A 101 -2.16 6.14 -12.02
C LEU A 101 -2.15 7.18 -13.15
N ILE A 102 -1.21 8.14 -13.15
CA ILE A 102 -1.08 9.12 -14.23
C ILE A 102 -0.82 8.40 -15.58
N THR A 103 0.12 7.46 -15.59
CA THR A 103 0.45 6.70 -16.81
C THR A 103 -0.75 5.94 -17.37
N GLU A 104 -1.54 5.30 -16.51
CA GLU A 104 -2.72 4.54 -16.96
C GLU A 104 -3.88 5.48 -17.34
N ALA A 105 -4.02 6.64 -16.69
CA ALA A 105 -4.96 7.69 -17.08
C ALA A 105 -4.62 8.25 -18.47
N ASP A 106 -3.35 8.50 -18.77
CA ASP A 106 -2.88 8.93 -20.09
C ASP A 106 -3.17 7.89 -21.19
N ARG A 107 -3.34 6.62 -20.80
CA ARG A 107 -3.74 5.51 -21.68
C ARG A 107 -5.25 5.37 -21.83
N GLY A 108 -6.03 6.19 -21.12
CA GLY A 108 -7.49 6.23 -21.20
C GLY A 108 -8.22 5.51 -20.07
N THR A 109 -7.54 5.06 -19.01
CA THR A 109 -8.21 4.50 -17.82
C THR A 109 -8.89 5.62 -17.05
N VAL A 110 -10.20 5.54 -16.89
CA VAL A 110 -10.97 6.47 -16.03
C VAL A 110 -10.83 6.04 -14.57
N MET A 111 -10.54 6.99 -13.68
CA MET A 111 -10.33 6.76 -12.25
C MET A 111 -11.16 7.72 -11.41
N GLU A 112 -11.76 7.19 -10.36
CA GLU A 112 -12.50 7.92 -9.34
C GLU A 112 -11.74 7.76 -8.00
N LEU A 113 -11.08 8.82 -7.55
CA LEU A 113 -10.24 8.81 -6.34
C LEU A 113 -10.90 9.61 -5.22
N TYR A 114 -11.31 8.93 -4.16
CA TYR A 114 -11.88 9.54 -2.96
C TYR A 114 -10.84 9.63 -1.84
N ARG A 115 -10.69 10.82 -1.26
CA ARG A 115 -9.65 11.12 -0.29
C ARG A 115 -10.21 11.69 1.02
N ASP A 116 -9.47 11.50 2.09
CA ASP A 116 -9.73 12.15 3.38
C ASP A 116 -9.27 13.62 3.37
N GLY A 117 -10.08 14.52 3.93
CA GLY A 117 -9.81 15.95 3.93
C GLY A 117 -8.65 16.37 4.82
N GLU A 118 -8.49 15.79 6.02
CA GLU A 118 -7.35 16.11 6.88
C GLU A 118 -6.03 15.65 6.27
N GLN A 119 -6.01 14.47 5.68
CA GLN A 119 -4.83 13.97 4.98
C GLN A 119 -4.50 14.80 3.75
N TYR A 120 -5.48 15.19 2.98
CA TYR A 120 -5.30 16.09 1.84
C TYR A 120 -4.70 17.43 2.26
N ASP A 121 -5.26 18.08 3.29
CA ASP A 121 -4.77 19.36 3.80
C ASP A 121 -3.33 19.25 4.33
N MET A 122 -3.01 18.18 5.06
CA MET A 122 -1.66 17.90 5.55
C MET A 122 -0.66 17.69 4.40
N GLU A 123 -1.04 16.96 3.38
CA GLU A 123 -0.21 16.72 2.20
C GLU A 123 0.06 18.01 1.41
N GLU A 124 -0.95 18.85 1.20
CA GLU A 124 -0.81 20.16 0.55
C GLU A 124 0.11 21.09 1.34
N GLN A 125 -0.06 21.18 2.67
CA GLN A 125 0.80 21.99 3.54
C GLN A 125 2.25 21.49 3.53
N ASN A 126 2.47 20.19 3.59
CA ASN A 126 3.80 19.61 3.51
C ASN A 126 4.43 19.83 2.12
N GLY A 127 3.66 19.72 1.05
CA GLY A 127 4.12 20.06 -0.30
C GLY A 127 4.62 21.50 -0.39
N GLN A 128 3.85 22.44 0.10
CA GLN A 128 4.24 23.86 0.13
C GLN A 128 5.48 24.10 0.99
N ARG A 129 5.55 23.51 2.18
CA ARG A 129 6.66 23.69 3.14
C ARG A 129 8.00 23.16 2.62
N PHE A 130 7.99 22.09 1.86
CA PHE A 130 9.20 21.43 1.37
C PHE A 130 9.45 21.66 -0.13
N HIS A 131 8.80 22.66 -0.74
CA HIS A 131 8.91 22.99 -2.18
C HIS A 131 8.60 21.82 -3.12
N GLY A 132 7.89 20.82 -2.60
CA GLY A 132 7.38 19.68 -3.36
C GLY A 132 5.91 19.85 -3.72
N ARG A 133 5.41 18.96 -4.56
CA ARG A 133 3.97 18.82 -4.81
C ARG A 133 3.43 17.66 -3.98
N SER A 134 2.25 17.82 -3.41
CA SER A 134 1.52 16.67 -2.86
C SER A 134 1.19 15.70 -4.00
N VAL A 135 1.04 14.41 -3.69
CA VAL A 135 0.64 13.41 -4.67
C VAL A 135 -0.69 13.80 -5.31
N THR A 136 -1.67 14.23 -4.51
CA THR A 136 -2.99 14.62 -5.00
C THR A 136 -2.91 15.84 -5.93
N SER A 137 -2.01 16.78 -5.68
CA SER A 137 -1.83 17.95 -6.55
C SER A 137 -1.27 17.60 -7.94
N LEU A 138 -0.61 16.44 -8.08
CA LEU A 138 -0.14 15.94 -9.38
C LEU A 138 -1.27 15.45 -10.29
N PHE A 139 -2.44 15.20 -9.73
CA PHE A 139 -3.62 14.80 -10.51
C PHE A 139 -4.41 15.96 -11.10
N ARG A 140 -4.11 17.21 -10.68
CA ARG A 140 -4.77 18.40 -11.23
C ARG A 140 -4.51 18.52 -12.72
N GLY A 141 -5.59 18.69 -13.49
CA GLY A 141 -5.52 18.77 -14.95
C GLY A 141 -5.44 17.42 -15.68
N GLN A 142 -5.43 16.30 -14.97
CA GLN A 142 -5.52 14.98 -15.58
C GLN A 142 -6.98 14.69 -15.97
N GLN A 143 -7.24 14.48 -17.28
CA GLN A 143 -8.60 14.34 -17.79
C GLN A 143 -9.35 13.12 -17.28
N ASN A 144 -8.63 12.02 -17.05
CA ASN A 144 -9.21 10.73 -16.68
C ASN A 144 -9.05 10.40 -15.18
N ILE A 145 -8.57 11.34 -14.35
CA ILE A 145 -8.50 11.18 -12.89
C ILE A 145 -9.42 12.20 -12.23
N HIS A 146 -10.53 11.71 -11.71
CA HIS A 146 -11.49 12.52 -10.98
C HIS A 146 -11.21 12.36 -9.49
N VAL A 147 -10.96 13.48 -8.79
CA VAL A 147 -10.65 13.44 -7.36
C VAL A 147 -11.73 14.17 -6.60
N ARG A 148 -12.29 13.49 -5.60
CA ARG A 148 -13.16 14.10 -4.59
C ARG A 148 -12.56 13.92 -3.21
N VAL A 149 -12.70 14.93 -2.37
CA VAL A 149 -12.15 14.96 -1.03
C VAL A 149 -13.29 15.18 -0.05
N LYS A 150 -13.42 14.29 0.93
CA LYS A 150 -14.32 14.48 2.06
C LYS A 150 -13.91 15.72 2.85
N PRO A 151 -14.80 16.60 3.26
CA PRO A 151 -14.45 17.76 4.09
C PRO A 151 -13.67 17.33 5.34
N ALA A 152 -12.62 18.09 5.67
CA ALA A 152 -11.78 17.83 6.84
C ALA A 152 -12.62 17.85 8.13
N SER A 153 -12.52 16.80 8.93
CA SER A 153 -13.22 16.67 10.21
C SER A 153 -12.50 15.72 11.13
N ARG A 154 -12.11 16.16 12.31
CA ARG A 154 -11.39 15.36 13.32
C ARG A 154 -12.16 14.13 13.81
N SER A 155 -13.46 14.11 13.67
CA SER A 155 -14.35 13.05 14.19
C SER A 155 -14.99 12.19 13.11
N ASN A 156 -14.86 12.55 11.84
CA ASN A 156 -15.54 11.87 10.73
C ASN A 156 -14.58 11.68 9.56
N LEU A 157 -13.56 10.85 9.75
CA LEU A 157 -12.52 10.57 8.75
C LEU A 157 -13.05 9.62 7.66
N MET A 158 -12.56 9.77 6.45
CA MET A 158 -12.59 8.72 5.43
C MET A 158 -11.34 7.84 5.63
N HIS A 159 -11.47 6.76 6.37
CA HIS A 159 -10.31 5.97 6.81
C HIS A 159 -10.06 4.70 5.98
N GLU A 160 -10.69 4.57 4.84
CA GLU A 160 -10.55 3.41 3.98
C GLU A 160 -9.23 3.38 3.19
N LYS A 161 -8.81 2.18 2.82
CA LYS A 161 -7.65 1.90 1.98
C LYS A 161 -8.04 0.74 1.06
N ILE A 162 -8.88 1.05 0.09
CA ILE A 162 -9.59 0.06 -0.72
C ILE A 162 -9.67 0.56 -2.18
N TRP A 163 -9.62 -0.36 -3.13
CA TRP A 163 -9.92 -0.06 -4.52
C TRP A 163 -10.52 -1.27 -5.25
N THR A 164 -11.22 -1.00 -6.35
CA THR A 164 -11.75 -2.03 -7.24
C THR A 164 -11.82 -1.56 -8.69
N ASP A 165 -11.61 -2.49 -9.62
CA ASP A 165 -11.90 -2.35 -11.05
C ASP A 165 -13.24 -2.97 -11.46
N GLY A 166 -14.01 -3.43 -10.46
CA GLY A 166 -15.28 -4.15 -10.66
C GLY A 166 -15.14 -5.68 -10.72
N THR A 167 -13.93 -6.22 -10.78
CA THR A 167 -13.66 -7.68 -10.80
C THR A 167 -12.75 -8.13 -9.68
N ILE A 168 -11.91 -7.25 -9.18
CA ILE A 168 -11.04 -7.46 -8.04
C ILE A 168 -11.28 -6.34 -7.04
N LEU A 169 -11.26 -6.69 -5.77
CA LEU A 169 -11.26 -5.76 -4.64
C LEU A 169 -9.95 -5.91 -3.89
N ARG A 170 -9.27 -4.80 -3.67
CA ARG A 170 -8.14 -4.68 -2.75
C ARG A 170 -8.60 -3.99 -1.48
N GLU A 171 -8.31 -4.56 -0.33
CA GLU A 171 -8.53 -3.92 0.97
C GLU A 171 -7.42 -4.25 1.96
N GLY A 172 -7.42 -3.59 3.12
CA GLY A 172 -6.49 -3.83 4.22
C GLY A 172 -6.14 -2.56 4.98
N SER A 173 -5.15 -2.66 5.87
CA SER A 173 -4.73 -1.54 6.73
C SER A 173 -3.70 -0.63 6.09
N ALA A 174 -3.02 -1.06 5.01
CA ALA A 174 -1.91 -0.35 4.41
C ALA A 174 -2.36 0.90 3.63
N ASN A 175 -1.94 2.07 4.09
CA ASN A 175 -2.01 3.30 3.30
C ASN A 175 -1.05 3.27 2.10
N TRP A 176 -1.36 4.02 1.07
CA TRP A 176 -0.46 4.26 -0.06
C TRP A 176 0.63 5.28 0.32
N SER A 177 1.50 4.85 1.22
CA SER A 177 2.66 5.61 1.65
C SER A 177 3.88 4.70 1.75
N PRO A 178 5.11 5.22 1.57
CA PRO A 178 6.33 4.41 1.71
C PRO A 178 6.45 3.71 3.07
N ALA A 179 5.92 4.31 4.12
CA ALA A 179 5.89 3.71 5.45
C ALA A 179 4.82 2.61 5.54
N GLY A 180 3.60 2.88 5.06
CA GLY A 180 2.48 1.94 5.10
C GLY A 180 2.75 0.66 4.30
N LEU A 181 3.38 0.80 3.14
CA LEU A 181 3.62 -0.32 2.23
C LEU A 181 4.88 -1.13 2.51
N LYS A 182 5.86 -0.58 3.28
CA LYS A 182 7.19 -1.21 3.43
C LYS A 182 7.73 -1.30 4.84
N LYS A 183 7.18 -0.56 5.82
CA LYS A 183 7.83 -0.40 7.13
C LYS A 183 6.91 -0.68 8.31
N GLN A 184 5.66 -0.30 8.22
CA GLN A 184 4.67 -0.50 9.28
C GLN A 184 4.12 -1.93 9.23
N ASP A 185 3.58 -2.41 10.35
CA ASP A 185 2.88 -3.69 10.42
C ASP A 185 1.47 -3.52 9.83
N ASN A 186 1.36 -3.70 8.53
CA ASN A 186 0.11 -3.60 7.78
C ASN A 186 -0.16 -4.86 6.97
N ASN A 187 -1.41 -5.01 6.56
CA ASN A 187 -1.85 -6.04 5.65
C ASN A 187 -2.54 -5.45 4.41
N ILE A 188 -2.54 -6.23 3.34
CA ILE A 188 -3.44 -6.08 2.20
C ILE A 188 -3.93 -7.46 1.78
N ARG A 189 -5.13 -7.52 1.23
CA ARG A 189 -5.64 -8.71 0.53
C ARG A 189 -6.31 -8.31 -0.77
N PHE A 190 -6.40 -9.26 -1.67
CA PHE A 190 -7.14 -9.15 -2.92
C PHE A 190 -8.18 -10.26 -2.98
N THR A 191 -9.40 -9.91 -3.37
CA THR A 191 -10.50 -10.86 -3.51
C THR A 191 -11.28 -10.59 -4.79
N ASP A 192 -11.77 -11.64 -5.42
CA ASP A 192 -12.70 -11.59 -6.56
C ASP A 192 -14.14 -11.88 -6.16
N SER A 193 -14.46 -11.83 -4.86
CA SER A 193 -15.80 -12.02 -4.32
C SER A 193 -16.79 -10.99 -4.88
N PRO A 194 -17.78 -11.40 -5.68
CA PRO A 194 -18.74 -10.45 -6.27
C PRO A 194 -19.56 -9.70 -5.22
N ASP A 195 -19.85 -10.33 -4.10
CA ASP A 195 -20.64 -9.71 -3.02
C ASP A 195 -19.84 -8.61 -2.30
N GLU A 196 -18.54 -8.84 -2.04
CA GLU A 196 -17.66 -7.83 -1.43
C GLU A 196 -17.43 -6.66 -2.37
N ILE A 197 -17.17 -6.92 -3.65
CA ILE A 197 -17.02 -5.90 -4.69
C ILE A 197 -18.28 -5.04 -4.79
N LYS A 198 -19.44 -5.68 -4.87
CA LYS A 198 -20.73 -4.98 -4.95
C LYS A 198 -21.01 -4.14 -3.72
N ALA A 199 -20.69 -4.65 -2.53
CA ALA A 199 -20.86 -3.91 -1.27
C ALA A 199 -19.97 -2.65 -1.27
N PHE A 200 -18.69 -2.78 -1.62
CA PHE A 200 -17.81 -1.62 -1.70
C PHE A 200 -18.26 -0.61 -2.76
N VAL A 201 -18.64 -1.06 -3.96
CA VAL A 201 -19.12 -0.13 -5.01
C VAL A 201 -20.32 0.66 -4.53
N ALA A 202 -21.26 0.01 -3.83
CA ALA A 202 -22.45 0.69 -3.28
C ALA A 202 -22.05 1.74 -2.22
N ASP A 203 -21.12 1.42 -1.31
CA ASP A 203 -20.63 2.36 -0.31
C ASP A 203 -19.82 3.50 -0.94
N PHE A 204 -18.96 3.18 -1.90
CA PHE A 204 -18.21 4.19 -2.65
C PHE A 204 -19.12 5.21 -3.32
N GLU A 205 -20.22 4.78 -3.97
CA GLU A 205 -21.19 5.69 -4.59
C GLU A 205 -21.86 6.61 -3.57
N VAL A 206 -22.14 6.12 -2.36
CA VAL A 206 -22.65 6.96 -1.27
C VAL A 206 -21.64 8.01 -0.84
N MET A 207 -20.38 7.62 -0.63
CA MET A 207 -19.30 8.55 -0.28
C MET A 207 -19.03 9.55 -1.42
N TRP A 208 -18.95 9.06 -2.64
CA TRP A 208 -18.65 9.84 -3.83
C TRP A 208 -19.67 10.95 -4.10
N ASN A 209 -20.95 10.67 -3.89
CA ASN A 209 -22.03 11.58 -4.20
C ASN A 209 -22.42 12.51 -3.04
N GLN A 210 -21.65 12.57 -1.96
CA GLN A 210 -21.91 13.56 -0.90
C GLN A 210 -21.84 14.97 -1.45
N PRO A 211 -22.83 15.84 -1.15
CA PRO A 211 -22.95 17.16 -1.78
C PRO A 211 -21.89 18.16 -1.30
N ASP A 212 -21.24 17.89 -0.16
CA ASP A 212 -20.22 18.72 0.46
C ASP A 212 -18.79 18.30 0.07
N ASN A 213 -18.61 17.28 -0.75
CA ASN A 213 -17.30 16.89 -1.25
C ASN A 213 -16.60 18.00 -2.02
N LEU A 214 -15.33 18.24 -1.71
CA LEU A 214 -14.47 19.10 -2.50
C LEU A 214 -14.05 18.39 -3.79
N VAL A 215 -14.29 18.99 -4.94
CA VAL A 215 -13.83 18.50 -6.25
C VAL A 215 -12.48 19.12 -6.58
N ILE A 216 -11.47 18.31 -6.80
CA ILE A 216 -10.13 18.74 -7.22
C ILE A 216 -10.05 18.66 -8.74
N GLN A 217 -9.79 19.82 -9.37
CA GLN A 217 -9.65 19.97 -10.83
C GLN A 217 -8.22 20.27 -11.24
#